data_938d4c48262b4ceacf3b0cd53dcae952
#
_entry.id   938d4c48262b4ceacf3b0cd53dcae952
#
_cell.length_a   1.000
_cell.length_b   1.000
_cell.length_c   1.000
_cell.angle_alpha   90.00
_cell.angle_beta   90.00
_cell.angle_gamma   90.00
#
_symmetry.space_group_name_H-M   'P 1'
#
loop_
_entity.id
_entity.type
_entity.pdbx_description
1 polymer ?
#
loop_
_entity_poly.entity_id
_entity_poly.type
_entity_poly.pdbx_seq_one_letter_code
_entity_poly.pdbx_strand_id
1 'polypeptide(L)'
;MNLNPDLKTSIITFGETGSGKSSFCNSLFSTQQFLVGHSLDSQTEKVEGKYGENDYKDIFIIDTPGLNDSEGEQKDNQNIQEMKNYIKKNPRIKGILMVFDFNVNRLKGSVKKSIKLFYDFFPMKNFWEHVIILFSHYDKEDTERKNLLETEFNSKLKEVALNIKNINPELIIPESFPMFFCNLKNPDQNTNENIKK
;
A
#
# COMPACT_ATOMS: atom_id res chain seq x y z
N MET A 1 16.73 -13.79 -3.63
CA MET A 1 16.01 -14.86 -2.89
C MET A 1 15.06 -15.52 -3.87
N ASN A 2 15.10 -16.84 -4.00
CA ASN A 2 14.05 -17.55 -4.74
C ASN A 2 12.83 -17.64 -3.81
N LEU A 3 11.69 -17.10 -4.24
CA LEU A 3 10.46 -17.22 -3.47
C LEU A 3 10.11 -18.72 -3.30
N ASN A 4 9.71 -19.10 -2.09
CA ASN A 4 9.22 -20.44 -1.81
C ASN A 4 8.06 -20.76 -2.76
N PRO A 5 8.10 -21.90 -3.52
CA PRO A 5 7.01 -22.28 -4.43
C PRO A 5 5.67 -22.50 -3.72
N ASP A 6 5.68 -22.81 -2.43
CA ASP A 6 4.48 -23.01 -1.60
C ASP A 6 3.87 -21.70 -1.08
N LEU A 7 4.48 -20.55 -1.39
CA LEU A 7 4.00 -19.25 -0.96
C LEU A 7 2.60 -18.96 -1.50
N LYS A 8 1.61 -18.82 -0.61
CA LYS A 8 0.22 -18.59 -1.02
C LYS A 8 -0.04 -17.14 -1.39
N THR A 9 0.58 -16.18 -0.68
CA THR A 9 0.29 -14.76 -0.86
C THR A 9 1.56 -13.91 -0.74
N SER A 10 1.79 -13.03 -1.74
CA SER A 10 2.79 -11.98 -1.64
C SER A 10 2.15 -10.62 -1.89
N ILE A 11 2.44 -9.66 -1.02
CA ILE A 11 1.85 -8.33 -0.99
C ILE A 11 2.98 -7.31 -1.04
N ILE A 12 2.85 -6.32 -1.91
CA ILE A 12 3.74 -5.15 -1.94
C ILE A 12 3.03 -3.95 -1.32
N THR A 13 3.69 -3.26 -0.41
CA THR A 13 3.17 -2.02 0.17
C THR A 13 3.51 -0.83 -0.69
N PHE A 14 2.68 0.19 -0.63
CA PHE A 14 2.83 1.42 -1.39
C PHE A 14 2.19 2.60 -0.64
N GLY A 15 2.81 3.78 -0.69
CA GLY A 15 2.30 5.01 -0.07
C GLY A 15 3.39 6.06 0.14
N GLU A 16 2.98 7.25 0.55
CA GLU A 16 3.91 8.35 0.86
C GLU A 16 4.83 7.99 2.04
N THR A 17 5.97 8.67 2.15
CA THR A 17 6.83 8.58 3.33
C THR A 17 6.03 8.96 4.59
N GLY A 18 6.19 8.19 5.66
CA GLY A 18 5.45 8.40 6.91
C GLY A 18 4.01 7.89 6.90
N SER A 19 3.49 7.32 5.81
CA SER A 19 2.11 6.81 5.77
C SER A 19 1.88 5.54 6.61
N GLY A 20 2.89 4.99 7.27
CA GLY A 20 2.75 3.83 8.15
C GLY A 20 2.91 2.46 7.49
N LYS A 21 3.50 2.35 6.29
CA LYS A 21 3.75 1.06 5.59
C LYS A 21 4.50 0.05 6.44
N SER A 22 5.72 0.40 6.85
CA SER A 22 6.58 -0.46 7.67
C SER A 22 5.96 -0.79 9.03
N SER A 23 5.27 0.19 9.65
CA SER A 23 4.52 -0.02 10.90
C SER A 23 3.40 -1.04 10.73
N PHE A 24 2.66 -0.96 9.61
CA PHE A 24 1.62 -1.95 9.30
C PHE A 24 2.24 -3.34 9.08
N CYS A 25 3.33 -3.46 8.32
CA CYS A 25 4.02 -4.73 8.10
C CYS A 25 4.45 -5.38 9.43
N ASN A 26 5.02 -4.58 10.33
CA ASN A 26 5.41 -5.04 11.66
C ASN A 26 4.21 -5.45 12.52
N SER A 27 3.12 -4.70 12.48
CA SER A 27 1.89 -5.01 13.21
C SER A 27 1.26 -6.32 12.73
N LEU A 28 1.24 -6.57 11.41
CA LEU A 28 0.69 -7.79 10.83
C LEU A 28 1.48 -9.04 11.29
N PHE A 29 2.78 -8.94 11.37
CA PHE A 29 3.64 -10.06 11.79
C PHE A 29 3.83 -10.16 13.31
N SER A 30 3.32 -9.17 14.07
CA SER A 30 3.54 -9.06 15.52
C SER A 30 5.02 -9.04 15.91
N THR A 31 5.88 -8.55 15.01
CA THR A 31 7.33 -8.49 15.16
C THR A 31 7.86 -7.17 14.56
N GLN A 32 9.04 -6.74 15.01
CA GLN A 32 9.72 -5.56 14.44
C GLN A 32 10.75 -5.99 13.40
N GLN A 33 10.30 -6.53 12.30
CA GLN A 33 11.17 -7.01 11.21
C GLN A 33 11.59 -5.90 10.25
N PHE A 34 10.78 -4.84 10.10
CA PHE A 34 11.04 -3.70 9.23
C PHE A 34 11.43 -2.49 10.07
N LEU A 35 12.36 -1.68 9.58
CA LEU A 35 12.77 -0.46 10.26
C LEU A 35 11.61 0.56 10.23
N VAL A 36 11.29 1.08 11.41
CA VAL A 36 10.29 2.14 11.56
C VAL A 36 10.97 3.33 12.22
N GLY A 37 10.93 4.49 11.55
CA GLY A 37 11.47 5.74 12.09
C GLY A 37 10.39 6.67 12.58
N HIS A 38 10.71 7.43 13.61
CA HIS A 38 9.89 8.55 14.11
C HIS A 38 10.42 9.91 13.65
N SER A 39 11.45 9.92 12.78
CA SER A 39 12.01 11.14 12.18
C SER A 39 11.27 11.53 10.91
N LEU A 40 11.43 12.77 10.47
CA LEU A 40 10.87 13.30 9.22
C LEU A 40 11.56 12.70 7.97
N ASP A 41 12.68 12.00 8.15
CA ASP A 41 13.43 11.39 7.08
C ASP A 41 12.92 9.96 6.80
N SER A 42 12.97 9.55 5.55
CA SER A 42 12.60 8.18 5.14
C SER A 42 13.56 7.17 5.78
N GLN A 43 13.02 6.21 6.53
CA GLN A 43 13.81 5.14 7.17
C GLN A 43 13.96 3.92 6.26
N THR A 44 13.00 3.70 5.36
CA THR A 44 13.06 2.61 4.39
C THR A 44 13.79 3.12 3.15
N GLU A 45 15.08 2.87 3.09
CA GLU A 45 15.94 3.29 1.96
C GLU A 45 15.87 2.31 0.78
N LYS A 46 15.50 1.06 1.01
CA LYS A 46 15.51 -0.01 0.00
C LYS A 46 14.24 -0.85 0.08
N VAL A 47 13.89 -1.44 -1.06
CA VAL A 47 12.81 -2.43 -1.10
C VAL A 47 13.24 -3.69 -0.39
N GLU A 48 12.50 -4.09 0.65
CA GLU A 48 12.81 -5.26 1.46
C GLU A 48 11.58 -6.18 1.56
N GLY A 49 11.77 -7.48 1.33
CA GLY A 49 10.71 -8.49 1.47
C GLY A 49 11.01 -9.49 2.58
N LYS A 50 10.03 -9.79 3.40
CA LYS A 50 10.13 -10.75 4.52
C LYS A 50 8.92 -11.67 4.57
N TYR A 51 9.16 -12.88 5.04
CA TYR A 51 8.11 -13.85 5.35
C TYR A 51 7.55 -13.59 6.74
N GLY A 52 6.26 -13.79 6.89
CA GLY A 52 5.65 -13.87 8.21
C GLY A 52 6.11 -15.12 8.97
N GLU A 53 5.80 -15.14 10.25
CA GLU A 53 6.09 -16.25 11.15
C GLU A 53 4.78 -16.87 11.66
N ASN A 54 4.85 -18.08 12.20
CA ASN A 54 3.71 -18.78 12.79
C ASN A 54 2.49 -18.86 11.84
N ASP A 55 1.40 -18.21 12.18
CA ASP A 55 0.15 -18.18 11.40
C ASP A 55 0.30 -17.43 10.07
N TYR A 56 1.32 -16.59 9.94
CA TYR A 56 1.58 -15.74 8.76
C TYR A 56 2.71 -16.27 7.87
N LYS A 57 3.22 -17.49 8.12
CA LYS A 57 4.33 -18.10 7.36
C LYS A 57 4.09 -18.20 5.85
N ASP A 58 2.82 -18.20 5.42
CA ASP A 58 2.41 -18.26 4.02
C ASP A 58 2.26 -16.86 3.38
N ILE A 59 2.58 -15.81 4.12
CA ILE A 59 2.51 -14.43 3.66
C ILE A 59 3.93 -13.89 3.49
N PHE A 60 4.20 -13.31 2.32
CA PHE A 60 5.42 -12.57 2.03
C PHE A 60 5.06 -11.10 1.81
N ILE A 61 5.57 -10.23 2.66
CA ILE A 61 5.35 -8.79 2.53
C ILE A 61 6.61 -8.13 2.01
N ILE A 62 6.40 -7.22 1.06
CA ILE A 62 7.43 -6.39 0.46
C ILE A 62 7.17 -4.95 0.93
N ASP A 63 8.03 -4.45 1.81
CA ASP A 63 8.02 -3.04 2.20
C ASP A 63 8.82 -2.22 1.20
N THR A 64 8.33 -1.01 0.89
CA THR A 64 8.94 -0.14 -0.10
C THR A 64 9.29 1.22 0.49
N PRO A 65 10.33 1.90 -0.04
CA PRO A 65 10.55 3.31 0.22
C PRO A 65 9.31 4.13 -0.08
N GLY A 66 9.09 5.19 0.68
CA GLY A 66 8.03 6.15 0.41
C GLY A 66 8.24 6.85 -0.93
N LEU A 67 7.15 7.27 -1.55
CA LEU A 67 7.17 8.21 -2.68
C LEU A 67 6.73 9.59 -2.20
N ASN A 68 7.07 10.62 -2.97
CA ASN A 68 6.86 12.04 -2.62
C ASN A 68 7.63 12.44 -1.35
N ASP A 69 8.87 11.98 -1.26
CA ASP A 69 9.76 12.35 -0.18
C ASP A 69 10.17 13.82 -0.29
N SER A 70 10.45 14.44 0.85
CA SER A 70 11.04 15.78 0.93
C SER A 70 12.40 15.91 0.24
N GLU A 71 13.06 14.78 -0.05
CA GLU A 71 14.34 14.70 -0.76
C GLU A 71 14.25 14.96 -2.26
N GLY A 72 13.04 15.10 -2.83
CA GLY A 72 12.80 15.58 -4.17
C GLY A 72 12.70 14.50 -5.26
N GLU A 73 12.45 14.96 -6.50
CA GLU A 73 12.12 14.12 -7.65
C GLU A 73 13.22 13.11 -8.02
N GLN A 74 14.48 13.43 -7.74
CA GLN A 74 15.59 12.52 -8.03
C GLN A 74 15.56 11.26 -7.15
N LYS A 75 15.23 11.42 -5.87
CA LYS A 75 15.08 10.30 -4.93
C LYS A 75 13.87 9.44 -5.30
N ASP A 76 12.76 10.08 -5.62
CA ASP A 76 11.56 9.37 -6.10
C ASP A 76 11.86 8.50 -7.31
N ASN A 77 12.62 9.02 -8.30
CA ASN A 77 13.02 8.26 -9.48
C ASN A 77 13.91 7.06 -9.14
N GLN A 78 14.83 7.19 -8.19
CA GLN A 78 15.64 6.09 -7.71
C GLN A 78 14.79 5.01 -7.04
N ASN A 79 13.90 5.40 -6.13
CA ASN A 79 12.96 4.50 -5.45
C ASN A 79 12.08 3.75 -6.45
N ILE A 80 11.57 4.43 -7.47
CA ILE A 80 10.79 3.86 -8.56
C ILE A 80 11.58 2.79 -9.33
N GLN A 81 12.83 3.07 -9.68
CA GLN A 81 13.66 2.10 -10.41
C GLN A 81 14.00 0.88 -9.54
N GLU A 82 14.24 1.07 -8.26
CA GLU A 82 14.47 -0.02 -7.33
C GLU A 82 13.23 -0.92 -7.20
N MET A 83 12.04 -0.34 -7.01
CA MET A 83 10.77 -1.07 -7.00
C MET A 83 10.56 -1.87 -8.30
N LYS A 84 10.77 -1.24 -9.47
CA LYS A 84 10.69 -1.93 -10.77
C LYS A 84 11.60 -3.14 -10.85
N ASN A 85 12.85 -2.99 -10.43
CA ASN A 85 13.83 -4.06 -10.47
C ASN A 85 13.46 -5.19 -9.50
N TYR A 86 12.93 -4.84 -8.32
CA TYR A 86 12.47 -5.81 -7.33
C TYR A 86 11.26 -6.60 -7.82
N ILE A 87 10.26 -5.92 -8.37
CA ILE A 87 9.04 -6.53 -8.94
C ILE A 87 9.40 -7.50 -10.08
N LYS A 88 10.29 -7.11 -10.99
CA LYS A 88 10.75 -7.98 -12.09
C LYS A 88 11.42 -9.27 -11.59
N LYS A 89 12.13 -9.21 -10.48
CA LYS A 89 12.77 -10.38 -9.85
C LYS A 89 11.79 -11.24 -9.05
N ASN A 90 10.64 -10.70 -8.70
CA ASN A 90 9.63 -11.32 -7.86
C ASN A 90 8.24 -11.28 -8.52
N PRO A 91 8.02 -12.00 -9.63
CA PRO A 91 6.81 -11.86 -10.45
C PRO A 91 5.53 -12.42 -9.81
N ARG A 92 5.61 -12.99 -8.61
CA ARG A 92 4.47 -13.60 -7.90
C ARG A 92 3.75 -12.67 -6.93
N ILE A 93 3.85 -11.37 -7.11
CA ILE A 93 3.10 -10.40 -6.31
C ILE A 93 1.62 -10.53 -6.66
N LYS A 94 0.79 -10.81 -5.65
CA LYS A 94 -0.66 -11.04 -5.79
C LYS A 94 -1.50 -9.89 -5.25
N GLY A 95 -0.94 -9.06 -4.37
CA GLY A 95 -1.65 -7.95 -3.76
C GLY A 95 -0.80 -6.68 -3.71
N ILE A 96 -1.46 -5.55 -3.83
CA ILE A 96 -0.90 -4.22 -3.71
C ILE A 96 -1.60 -3.54 -2.54
N LEU A 97 -0.88 -3.25 -1.47
CA LEU A 97 -1.40 -2.54 -0.31
C LEU A 97 -1.06 -1.06 -0.42
N MET A 98 -2.04 -0.24 -0.74
CA MET A 98 -1.91 1.21 -0.75
C MET A 98 -2.20 1.78 0.63
N VAL A 99 -1.18 2.34 1.27
CA VAL A 99 -1.28 2.87 2.64
C VAL A 99 -1.33 4.39 2.62
N PHE A 100 -2.38 4.94 3.23
CA PHE A 100 -2.60 6.37 3.39
C PHE A 100 -2.68 6.73 4.86
N ASP A 101 -2.19 7.90 5.23
CA ASP A 101 -2.42 8.45 6.56
C ASP A 101 -3.87 8.96 6.66
N PHE A 102 -4.61 8.49 7.66
CA PHE A 102 -5.99 8.93 7.94
C PHE A 102 -6.10 10.44 8.16
N ASN A 103 -5.04 11.08 8.66
CA ASN A 103 -5.01 12.51 8.92
C ASN A 103 -4.80 13.36 7.66
N VAL A 104 -4.53 12.76 6.50
CA VAL A 104 -4.38 13.48 5.24
C VAL A 104 -5.75 13.90 4.70
N ASN A 105 -5.92 15.20 4.46
CA ASN A 105 -7.20 15.78 4.07
C ASN A 105 -7.56 15.62 2.58
N ARG A 106 -6.65 15.15 1.73
CA ARG A 106 -6.90 15.08 0.27
C ARG A 106 -6.09 14.00 -0.41
N LEU A 107 -6.66 13.39 -1.42
CA LEU A 107 -5.91 12.64 -2.42
C LEU A 107 -5.11 13.66 -3.26
N LYS A 108 -3.86 13.88 -2.90
CA LYS A 108 -2.96 14.83 -3.57
C LYS A 108 -2.70 14.38 -5.02
N GLY A 109 -2.31 15.33 -5.89
CA GLY A 109 -1.91 15.02 -7.28
C GLY A 109 -0.74 14.03 -7.36
N SER A 110 0.16 14.05 -6.38
CA SER A 110 1.24 13.10 -6.21
C SER A 110 0.74 11.66 -6.05
N VAL A 111 -0.28 11.44 -5.22
CA VAL A 111 -0.90 10.12 -5.02
C VAL A 111 -1.54 9.61 -6.32
N LYS A 112 -2.22 10.48 -7.08
CA LYS A 112 -2.79 10.09 -8.39
C LYS A 112 -1.70 9.62 -9.36
N LYS A 113 -0.56 10.33 -9.40
CA LYS A 113 0.61 9.93 -10.21
C LYS A 113 1.16 8.57 -9.76
N SER A 114 1.24 8.37 -8.46
CA SER A 114 1.74 7.13 -7.87
C SER A 114 0.84 5.93 -8.17
N ILE A 115 -0.48 6.08 -8.10
CA ILE A 115 -1.44 5.02 -8.49
C ILE A 115 -1.25 4.66 -9.96
N LYS A 116 -1.15 5.66 -10.84
CA LYS A 116 -0.89 5.43 -12.26
C LYS A 116 0.42 4.68 -12.48
N LEU A 117 1.48 5.08 -11.78
CA LEU A 117 2.78 4.42 -11.83
C LEU A 117 2.68 2.93 -11.44
N PHE A 118 1.93 2.61 -10.37
CA PHE A 118 1.73 1.22 -9.95
C PHE A 118 0.92 0.42 -10.97
N TYR A 119 -0.07 1.04 -11.59
CA TYR A 119 -0.75 0.42 -12.72
C TYR A 119 0.22 0.12 -13.87
N ASP A 120 1.15 1.02 -14.17
CA ASP A 120 2.17 0.81 -15.22
C ASP A 120 3.14 -0.34 -14.86
N PHE A 121 3.28 -0.68 -13.57
CA PHE A 121 4.04 -1.89 -13.14
C PHE A 121 3.24 -3.19 -13.30
N PHE A 122 1.92 -3.10 -13.17
CA PHE A 122 0.99 -4.24 -13.22
C PHE A 122 -0.17 -3.93 -14.18
N PRO A 123 0.10 -3.83 -15.50
CA PRO A 123 -0.90 -3.41 -16.48
C PRO A 123 -1.88 -4.54 -16.82
N MET A 124 -2.71 -4.95 -15.87
CA MET A 124 -3.72 -5.98 -16.05
C MET A 124 -5.14 -5.41 -15.99
N LYS A 125 -6.05 -6.05 -16.74
CA LYS A 125 -7.45 -5.60 -16.83
C LYS A 125 -8.18 -5.60 -15.47
N ASN A 126 -7.80 -6.52 -14.59
CA ASN A 126 -8.38 -6.66 -13.24
C ASN A 126 -7.46 -6.08 -12.14
N PHE A 127 -6.65 -5.08 -12.46
CA PHE A 127 -5.70 -4.43 -11.53
C PHE A 127 -6.32 -4.14 -10.15
N TRP A 128 -7.52 -3.58 -10.13
CA TRP A 128 -8.17 -3.14 -8.91
C TRP A 128 -8.62 -4.30 -7.99
N GLU A 129 -8.77 -5.51 -8.52
CA GLU A 129 -9.05 -6.71 -7.71
C GLU A 129 -7.85 -7.10 -6.83
N HIS A 130 -6.66 -6.61 -7.16
CA HIS A 130 -5.41 -6.85 -6.43
C HIS A 130 -5.02 -5.69 -5.51
N VAL A 131 -5.81 -4.61 -5.47
CA VAL A 131 -5.52 -3.41 -4.68
C VAL A 131 -6.32 -3.42 -3.39
N ILE A 132 -5.60 -3.27 -2.28
CA ILE A 132 -6.15 -3.05 -0.93
C ILE A 132 -5.80 -1.62 -0.52
N ILE A 133 -6.78 -0.86 -0.05
CA ILE A 133 -6.60 0.50 0.45
C ILE A 133 -6.67 0.46 1.97
N LEU A 134 -5.63 0.98 2.61
CA LEU A 134 -5.50 1.02 4.06
C LEU A 134 -5.27 2.46 4.53
N PHE A 135 -6.10 2.92 5.45
CA PHE A 135 -5.86 4.13 6.21
C PHE A 135 -5.24 3.79 7.57
N SER A 136 -3.99 4.22 7.75
CA SER A 136 -3.27 4.14 9.01
C SER A 136 -3.65 5.29 9.96
N HIS A 137 -3.24 5.22 11.21
CA HIS A 137 -3.48 6.25 12.24
C HIS A 137 -4.96 6.59 12.44
N TYR A 138 -5.84 5.63 12.14
CA TYR A 138 -7.28 5.81 12.28
C TYR A 138 -7.68 6.04 13.75
N ASP A 139 -8.46 7.08 13.99
CA ASP A 139 -9.13 7.33 15.25
C ASP A 139 -10.56 6.80 15.18
N LYS A 140 -10.89 5.83 16.03
CA LYS A 140 -12.21 5.19 16.06
C LYS A 140 -13.34 6.15 16.44
N GLU A 141 -13.03 7.22 17.14
CA GLU A 141 -14.01 8.22 17.56
C GLU A 141 -14.37 9.15 16.40
N ASP A 142 -13.53 9.27 15.36
CA ASP A 142 -13.77 10.13 14.21
C ASP A 142 -14.50 9.39 13.06
N THR A 143 -15.72 8.95 13.35
CA THR A 143 -16.56 8.27 12.36
C THR A 143 -17.05 9.19 11.24
N GLU A 144 -17.24 10.47 11.50
CA GLU A 144 -17.64 11.45 10.49
C GLU A 144 -16.54 11.59 9.43
N ARG A 145 -15.31 11.76 9.86
CA ARG A 145 -14.15 11.81 8.96
C ARG A 145 -13.96 10.53 8.17
N LYS A 146 -14.17 9.38 8.79
CA LYS A 146 -14.12 8.08 8.09
C LYS A 146 -15.12 8.06 6.93
N ASN A 147 -16.39 8.38 7.17
CA ASN A 147 -17.43 8.39 6.14
C ASN A 147 -17.11 9.40 5.01
N LEU A 148 -16.59 10.57 5.37
CA LEU A 148 -16.15 11.57 4.40
C LEU A 148 -15.02 11.04 3.52
N LEU A 149 -13.99 10.44 4.12
CA LEU A 149 -12.87 9.86 3.39
C LEU A 149 -13.32 8.73 2.47
N GLU A 150 -14.15 7.80 2.94
CA GLU A 150 -14.68 6.72 2.10
C GLU A 150 -15.38 7.27 0.85
N THR A 151 -16.20 8.30 1.01
CA THR A 151 -16.94 8.91 -0.10
C THR A 151 -16.01 9.65 -1.06
N GLU A 152 -15.15 10.53 -0.55
CA GLU A 152 -14.26 11.36 -1.36
C GLU A 152 -13.19 10.52 -2.08
N PHE A 153 -12.59 9.55 -1.38
CA PHE A 153 -11.58 8.68 -1.99
C PHE A 153 -12.18 7.79 -3.06
N ASN A 154 -13.35 7.19 -2.82
CA ASN A 154 -14.02 6.40 -3.86
C ASN A 154 -14.27 7.23 -5.13
N SER A 155 -14.76 8.46 -4.99
CA SER A 155 -15.00 9.35 -6.12
C SER A 155 -13.69 9.65 -6.88
N LYS A 156 -12.63 9.99 -6.16
CA LYS A 156 -11.33 10.34 -6.77
C LYS A 156 -10.59 9.14 -7.34
N LEU A 157 -10.71 7.97 -6.73
CA LEU A 157 -10.14 6.74 -7.28
C LEU A 157 -10.86 6.33 -8.57
N LYS A 158 -12.18 6.53 -8.64
CA LYS A 158 -12.93 6.35 -9.90
C LYS A 158 -12.43 7.28 -11.01
N GLU A 159 -12.17 8.55 -10.69
CA GLU A 159 -11.57 9.51 -11.64
C GLU A 159 -10.22 9.01 -12.17
N VAL A 160 -9.33 8.56 -11.27
CA VAL A 160 -8.02 8.01 -11.65
C VAL A 160 -8.18 6.76 -12.50
N ALA A 161 -9.06 5.85 -12.11
CA ALA A 161 -9.32 4.61 -12.84
C ALA A 161 -9.90 4.88 -14.24
N LEU A 162 -10.77 5.86 -14.39
CA LEU A 162 -11.30 6.31 -15.69
C LEU A 162 -10.19 6.89 -16.58
N ASN A 163 -9.28 7.70 -16.02
CA ASN A 163 -8.14 8.23 -16.75
C ASN A 163 -7.21 7.13 -17.26
N ILE A 164 -6.98 6.08 -16.45
CA ILE A 164 -6.22 4.92 -16.87
C ILE A 164 -6.99 4.12 -17.94
N LYS A 165 -8.29 3.96 -17.78
CA LYS A 165 -9.15 3.24 -18.74
C LYS A 165 -9.19 3.90 -20.11
N ASN A 166 -9.07 5.21 -20.19
CA ASN A 166 -8.96 5.94 -21.47
C ASN A 166 -7.71 5.54 -22.28
N ILE A 167 -6.65 5.08 -21.58
CA ILE A 167 -5.41 4.59 -22.20
C ILE A 167 -5.48 3.08 -22.41
N ASN A 168 -6.10 2.37 -21.48
CA ASN A 168 -6.31 0.91 -21.54
C ASN A 168 -7.80 0.58 -21.38
N PRO A 169 -8.55 0.46 -22.49
CA PRO A 169 -10.00 0.26 -22.48
C PRO A 169 -10.47 -1.04 -21.79
N GLU A 170 -9.61 -2.04 -21.68
CA GLU A 170 -9.94 -3.32 -21.04
C GLU A 170 -9.95 -3.26 -19.51
N LEU A 171 -9.48 -2.16 -18.89
CA LEU A 171 -9.45 -2.02 -17.44
C LEU A 171 -10.86 -2.13 -16.85
N ILE A 172 -11.00 -3.06 -15.90
CA ILE A 172 -12.22 -3.22 -15.11
C ILE A 172 -12.17 -2.26 -13.92
N ILE A 173 -13.19 -1.41 -13.78
CA ILE A 173 -13.32 -0.47 -12.68
C ILE A 173 -14.40 -1.01 -11.73
N PRO A 174 -14.12 -1.22 -10.44
CA PRO A 174 -15.11 -1.69 -9.48
C PRO A 174 -16.14 -0.60 -9.18
N GLU A 175 -17.31 -1.00 -8.69
CA GLU A 175 -18.34 -0.07 -8.23
C GLU A 175 -17.86 0.76 -7.03
N SER A 176 -17.12 0.13 -6.11
CA SER A 176 -16.46 0.76 -4.98
C SER A 176 -15.10 0.14 -4.72
N PHE A 177 -14.20 0.91 -4.12
CA PHE A 177 -12.88 0.44 -3.71
C PHE A 177 -12.94 0.04 -2.23
N PRO A 178 -12.59 -1.21 -1.86
CA PRO A 178 -12.59 -1.63 -0.46
C PRO A 178 -11.53 -0.86 0.33
N MET A 179 -11.92 -0.28 1.44
CA MET A 179 -11.06 0.52 2.31
C MET A 179 -11.05 -0.06 3.72
N PHE A 180 -9.87 -0.14 4.29
CA PHE A 180 -9.64 -0.61 5.65
C PHE A 180 -9.03 0.52 6.48
N PHE A 181 -9.35 0.53 7.77
CA PHE A 181 -8.90 1.55 8.70
C PHE A 181 -8.25 0.88 9.91
N CYS A 182 -7.04 1.29 10.27
CA CYS A 182 -6.34 0.72 11.40
C CYS A 182 -5.62 1.77 12.24
N ASN A 183 -5.56 1.53 13.55
CA ASN A 183 -4.72 2.28 14.47
C ASN A 183 -3.43 1.47 14.75
N LEU A 184 -2.32 1.91 14.17
CA LEU A 184 -1.04 1.22 14.31
C LEU A 184 -0.36 1.46 15.67
N LYS A 185 -0.82 2.46 16.45
CA LYS A 185 -0.29 2.73 17.79
C LYS A 185 -0.90 1.81 18.86
N ASN A 186 -2.16 1.43 18.64
CA ASN A 186 -2.90 0.50 19.51
C ASN A 186 -3.63 -0.50 18.62
N PRO A 187 -2.92 -1.53 18.08
CA PRO A 187 -3.56 -2.54 17.27
C PRO A 187 -4.51 -3.35 18.16
N ASP A 188 -5.80 -3.03 18.09
CA ASP A 188 -6.83 -3.84 18.73
C ASP A 188 -6.88 -5.23 18.11
N GLN A 189 -7.22 -6.22 18.90
CA GLN A 189 -7.45 -7.59 18.44
C GLN A 189 -8.47 -7.65 17.28
N ASN A 190 -9.46 -6.75 17.27
CA ASN A 190 -10.48 -6.64 16.20
C ASN A 190 -9.92 -6.14 14.84
N THR A 191 -8.83 -5.38 14.82
CA THR A 191 -8.21 -4.94 13.56
C THR A 191 -7.60 -6.13 12.82
N ASN A 192 -7.06 -7.11 13.57
CA ASN A 192 -6.47 -8.32 13.00
C ASN A 192 -7.53 -9.27 12.41
N GLU A 193 -8.75 -9.29 12.92
CA GLU A 193 -9.83 -10.15 12.40
C GLU A 193 -10.41 -9.64 11.07
N ASN A 194 -10.46 -8.31 10.88
CA ASN A 194 -10.97 -7.71 9.64
C ASN A 194 -9.97 -7.80 8.47
N ILE A 195 -8.68 -7.98 8.77
CA ILE A 195 -7.63 -8.17 7.74
C ILE A 195 -7.49 -9.65 7.36
N LYS A 196 -7.94 -10.56 8.23
CA LYS A 196 -7.90 -12.04 8.01
C LYS A 196 -9.01 -12.57 7.11
N LYS A 197 -10.05 -11.79 6.84
CA LYS A 197 -11.16 -12.14 5.93
C LYS A 197 -10.91 -11.62 4.53
#